data_cdf87d6e6a14471bdae2cb180e0f44b5
#
_entry.id   cdf87d6e6a14471bdae2cb180e0f44b5
#
_cell.length_a   1.000
_cell.length_b   1.000
_cell.length_c   1.000
_cell.angle_alpha   90.00
_cell.angle_beta   90.00
_cell.angle_gamma   90.00
#
_symmetry.space_group_name_H-M   'P 1'
#
loop_
_entity.id
_entity.type
_entity.pdbx_description
1 polymer ?
#
loop_
_entity_poly.entity_id
_entity_poly.type
_entity_poly.pdbx_seq_one_letter_code
_entity_poly.pdbx_strand_id
1 'polypeptide(L)'
;GKVEGNPVFIYLDAFCRPEHFAEFWPEYQNLDEVKAHYQRGGLGDMKVKKFLNSVMQAELEPIRTRRKEWEQRLPEVVEILKEGSAVAEKTAAATLANVRKAMRIDYFADNNLLK
;
A
#
# COMPACT_ATOMS: atom_id res chain seq x y z
N GLY A 1 -9.28 26.87 12.18
CA GLY A 1 -9.66 25.47 12.06
C GLY A 1 -8.77 24.57 12.90
N LYS A 2 -9.22 23.34 13.14
CA LYS A 2 -8.47 22.33 13.89
C LYS A 2 -7.78 21.38 12.91
N VAL A 3 -6.46 21.31 12.99
CA VAL A 3 -5.62 20.41 12.15
C VAL A 3 -5.49 19.04 12.78
N GLU A 4 -5.25 18.99 14.10
CA GLU A 4 -5.08 17.74 14.83
C GLU A 4 -6.34 16.86 14.75
N GLY A 5 -6.18 15.61 14.35
CA GLY A 5 -7.27 14.66 14.21
C GLY A 5 -8.18 14.93 12.99
N ASN A 6 -7.84 15.90 12.15
CA ASN A 6 -8.61 16.21 10.95
C ASN A 6 -8.21 15.24 9.82
N PRO A 7 -9.15 14.42 9.31
CA PRO A 7 -8.85 13.42 8.29
C PRO A 7 -8.19 14.00 7.02
N VAL A 8 -8.56 15.21 6.61
CA VAL A 8 -7.98 15.85 5.43
C VAL A 8 -6.48 16.04 5.60
N PHE A 9 -6.05 16.53 6.76
CA PHE A 9 -4.63 16.72 7.04
C PHE A 9 -3.89 15.42 7.32
N ILE A 10 -4.56 14.41 7.88
CA ILE A 10 -3.98 13.07 8.03
C ILE A 10 -3.62 12.50 6.65
N TYR A 11 -4.51 12.59 5.67
CA TYR A 11 -4.23 12.14 4.30
C TYR A 11 -3.16 13.01 3.61
N LEU A 12 -3.18 14.32 3.82
CA LEU A 12 -2.16 15.19 3.26
C LEU A 12 -0.77 14.91 3.86
N ASP A 13 -0.69 14.63 5.15
CA ASP A 13 0.58 14.23 5.79
C ASP A 13 1.15 12.95 5.18
N ALA A 14 0.27 12.01 4.80
CA ALA A 14 0.67 10.73 4.23
C ALA A 14 1.08 10.83 2.75
N PHE A 15 0.40 11.63 1.94
CA PHE A 15 0.52 11.59 0.48
C PHE A 15 1.03 12.87 -0.17
N CYS A 16 0.95 14.02 0.51
CA CYS A 16 1.37 15.28 -0.07
C CYS A 16 2.89 15.41 -0.10
N ARG A 17 3.41 15.81 -1.26
CA ARG A 17 4.84 16.08 -1.47
C ARG A 17 5.04 17.54 -1.91
N PRO A 18 6.25 18.10 -1.75
CA PRO A 18 6.50 19.50 -2.13
C PRO A 18 6.14 19.85 -3.57
N GLU A 19 6.33 18.93 -4.51
CA GLU A 19 6.02 19.13 -5.92
C GLU A 19 4.51 19.32 -6.19
N HIS A 20 3.64 18.81 -5.33
CA HIS A 20 2.20 18.98 -5.46
C HIS A 20 1.78 20.44 -5.29
N PHE A 21 2.50 21.22 -4.49
CA PHE A 21 2.20 22.65 -4.31
C PHE A 21 2.47 23.45 -5.58
N ALA A 22 3.59 23.21 -6.23
CA ALA A 22 3.92 23.88 -7.49
C ALA A 22 2.87 23.62 -8.57
N GLU A 23 2.33 22.41 -8.61
CA GLU A 23 1.37 21.97 -9.62
C GLU A 23 -0.08 22.37 -9.29
N PHE A 24 -0.51 22.18 -8.05
CA PHE A 24 -1.92 22.31 -7.67
C PHE A 24 -2.23 23.52 -6.79
N TRP A 25 -1.26 24.02 -6.04
CA TRP A 25 -1.49 25.15 -5.13
C TRP A 25 -0.24 26.01 -4.92
N PRO A 26 0.17 26.75 -5.94
CA PRO A 26 1.44 27.50 -5.93
C PRO A 26 1.51 28.65 -4.92
N GLU A 27 0.39 29.00 -4.29
CA GLU A 27 0.34 30.02 -3.22
C GLU A 27 1.08 29.58 -1.94
N TYR A 28 1.30 28.28 -1.77
CA TYR A 28 2.00 27.69 -0.62
C TYR A 28 3.23 26.93 -1.09
N GLN A 29 4.25 26.89 -0.24
CA GLN A 29 5.49 26.17 -0.52
C GLN A 29 5.49 24.76 0.10
N ASN A 30 4.75 24.58 1.21
CA ASN A 30 4.72 23.32 1.93
C ASN A 30 3.41 23.17 2.73
N LEU A 31 3.20 21.98 3.26
CA LEU A 31 2.00 21.65 4.01
C LEU A 31 1.90 22.42 5.34
N ASP A 32 3.02 22.76 5.96
CA ASP A 32 3.03 23.49 7.22
C ASP A 32 2.44 24.92 7.06
N GLU A 33 2.68 25.54 5.92
CA GLU A 33 2.08 26.83 5.59
C GLU A 33 0.55 26.73 5.47
N VAL A 34 0.05 25.66 4.86
CA VAL A 34 -1.40 25.41 4.73
C VAL A 34 -2.00 25.17 6.11
N LYS A 35 -1.36 24.35 6.94
CA LYS A 35 -1.80 24.08 8.31
C LYS A 35 -1.85 25.35 9.16
N ALA A 36 -0.80 26.16 9.07
CA ALA A 36 -0.73 27.43 9.80
C ALA A 36 -1.87 28.39 9.39
N HIS A 37 -2.12 28.51 8.09
CA HIS A 37 -3.20 29.34 7.58
C HIS A 37 -4.57 28.80 8.01
N TYR A 38 -4.76 27.50 7.93
CA TYR A 38 -6.01 26.85 8.35
C TYR A 38 -6.29 27.07 9.85
N GLN A 39 -5.28 26.94 10.69
CA GLN A 39 -5.39 27.20 12.15
C GLN A 39 -5.69 28.66 12.45
N ARG A 40 -5.04 29.59 11.75
CA ARG A 40 -5.23 31.02 11.89
C ARG A 40 -6.65 31.45 11.46
N GLY A 41 -7.26 30.73 10.54
CA GLY A 41 -8.56 31.04 9.95
C GLY A 41 -8.44 31.72 8.59
N GLY A 42 -9.57 31.82 7.91
CA GLY A 42 -9.63 32.40 6.56
C GLY A 42 -9.39 31.44 5.41
N LEU A 43 -8.99 30.21 5.70
CA LEU A 43 -8.86 29.13 4.71
C LEU A 43 -10.05 28.17 4.84
N GLY A 44 -10.88 28.12 3.81
CA GLY A 44 -12.07 27.27 3.82
C GLY A 44 -11.75 25.78 3.58
N ASP A 45 -12.52 24.91 4.23
CA ASP A 45 -12.39 23.46 4.11
C ASP A 45 -12.42 22.95 2.66
N MET A 46 -13.26 23.56 1.84
CA MET A 46 -13.43 23.14 0.44
C MET A 46 -12.15 23.31 -0.39
N LYS A 47 -11.38 24.35 -0.12
CA LYS A 47 -10.09 24.57 -0.80
C LYS A 47 -9.08 23.49 -0.43
N VAL A 48 -8.99 23.15 0.86
CA VAL A 48 -8.09 22.11 1.36
C VAL A 48 -8.50 20.74 0.80
N LYS A 49 -9.79 20.43 0.79
CA LYS A 49 -10.33 19.18 0.22
C LYS A 49 -10.08 19.09 -1.28
N LYS A 50 -10.23 20.17 -2.01
CA LYS A 50 -9.92 20.22 -3.44
C LYS A 50 -8.44 19.94 -3.70
N PHE A 51 -7.56 20.50 -2.90
CA PHE A 51 -6.13 20.23 -2.98
C PHE A 51 -5.83 18.77 -2.67
N LEU A 52 -6.38 18.22 -1.59
CA LEU A 52 -6.24 16.79 -1.27
C LEU A 52 -6.71 15.90 -2.44
N ASN A 53 -7.85 16.22 -3.02
CA ASN A 53 -8.36 15.46 -4.17
C ASN A 53 -7.37 15.49 -5.35
N SER A 54 -6.79 16.64 -5.65
CA SER A 54 -5.78 16.76 -6.71
C SER A 54 -4.54 15.92 -6.41
N VAL A 55 -4.05 15.95 -5.18
CA VAL A 55 -2.91 15.12 -4.72
C VAL A 55 -3.24 13.65 -4.87
N MET A 56 -4.40 13.21 -4.39
CA MET A 56 -4.81 11.81 -4.45
C MET A 56 -5.00 11.33 -5.89
N GLN A 57 -5.59 12.14 -6.77
CA GLN A 57 -5.73 11.79 -8.17
C GLN A 57 -4.38 11.63 -8.86
N ALA A 58 -3.42 12.51 -8.57
CA ALA A 58 -2.06 12.41 -9.12
C ALA A 58 -1.34 11.12 -8.66
N GLU A 59 -1.52 10.75 -7.40
CA GLU A 59 -0.90 9.54 -6.84
C GLU A 59 -1.59 8.24 -7.30
N LEU A 60 -2.91 8.23 -7.43
CA LEU A 60 -3.68 7.03 -7.71
C LEU A 60 -3.86 6.75 -9.21
N GLU A 61 -3.80 7.76 -10.07
CA GLU A 61 -4.06 7.56 -11.52
C GLU A 61 -3.08 6.58 -12.18
N PRO A 62 -1.77 6.64 -11.92
CA PRO A 62 -0.86 5.64 -12.46
C PRO A 62 -1.17 4.22 -11.98
N ILE A 63 -1.62 4.07 -10.74
CA ILE A 63 -2.01 2.78 -10.17
C ILE A 63 -3.27 2.25 -10.85
N ARG A 64 -4.29 3.09 -11.02
CA ARG A 64 -5.52 2.72 -11.72
C ARG A 64 -5.27 2.32 -13.16
N THR A 65 -4.39 3.05 -13.84
CA THR A 65 -4.01 2.75 -15.23
C THR A 65 -3.36 1.39 -15.32
N ARG A 66 -2.37 1.08 -14.47
CA ARG A 66 -1.73 -0.24 -14.42
C ARG A 66 -2.71 -1.35 -14.08
N ARG A 67 -3.64 -1.09 -13.15
CA ARG A 67 -4.68 -2.06 -12.81
C ARG A 67 -5.55 -2.41 -14.02
N LYS A 68 -5.99 -1.41 -14.79
CA LYS A 68 -6.79 -1.63 -16.00
C LYS A 68 -6.03 -2.44 -17.07
N GLU A 69 -4.75 -2.19 -17.22
CA GLU A 69 -3.89 -2.97 -18.14
C GLU A 69 -3.83 -4.44 -17.72
N TRP A 70 -3.62 -4.71 -16.42
CA TRP A 70 -3.59 -6.07 -15.88
C TRP A 70 -4.95 -6.77 -15.93
N GLU A 71 -6.06 -6.04 -15.80
CA GLU A 71 -7.41 -6.59 -15.96
C GLU A 71 -7.65 -7.18 -17.36
N GLN A 72 -6.95 -6.69 -18.37
CA GLN A 72 -6.97 -7.23 -19.73
C GLN A 72 -6.05 -8.46 -19.88
N ARG A 73 -5.27 -8.80 -18.88
CA ARG A 73 -4.25 -9.84 -18.89
C ARG A 73 -4.47 -10.84 -17.76
N LEU A 74 -5.72 -11.17 -17.44
CA LEU A 74 -6.08 -12.06 -16.33
C LEU A 74 -5.41 -13.45 -16.42
N PRO A 75 -5.33 -14.11 -17.59
CA PRO A 75 -4.61 -15.40 -17.68
C PRO A 75 -3.16 -15.29 -17.22
N GLU A 76 -2.47 -14.21 -17.55
CA GLU A 76 -1.10 -13.95 -17.12
C GLU A 76 -1.01 -13.70 -15.63
N VAL A 77 -1.95 -12.96 -15.05
CA VAL A 77 -2.04 -12.73 -13.59
C VAL A 77 -2.20 -14.06 -12.85
N VAL A 78 -3.07 -14.93 -13.33
CA VAL A 78 -3.28 -16.26 -12.76
C VAL A 78 -1.99 -17.09 -12.80
N GLU A 79 -1.25 -17.03 -13.92
CA GLU A 79 0.01 -17.74 -14.04
C GLU A 79 1.07 -17.25 -13.05
N ILE A 80 1.19 -15.94 -12.85
CA ILE A 80 2.05 -15.33 -11.83
C ILE A 80 1.69 -15.84 -10.44
N LEU A 81 0.40 -15.90 -10.12
CA LEU A 81 -0.09 -16.41 -8.83
C LEU A 81 0.26 -17.88 -8.64
N LYS A 82 0.11 -18.71 -9.67
CA LYS A 82 0.47 -20.14 -9.63
C LYS A 82 1.96 -20.32 -9.37
N GLU A 83 2.80 -19.62 -10.11
CA GLU A 83 4.25 -19.68 -9.93
C GLU A 83 4.69 -19.22 -8.54
N GLY A 84 4.16 -18.09 -8.08
CA GLY A 84 4.46 -17.56 -6.75
C GLY A 84 3.99 -18.50 -5.64
N SER A 85 2.81 -19.10 -5.79
CA SER A 85 2.28 -20.08 -4.83
C SER A 85 3.13 -21.35 -4.77
N ALA A 86 3.63 -21.82 -5.92
CA ALA A 86 4.53 -22.96 -5.96
C ALA A 86 5.85 -22.69 -5.21
N VAL A 87 6.42 -21.52 -5.37
CA VAL A 87 7.63 -21.10 -4.64
C VAL A 87 7.36 -21.03 -3.13
N ALA A 88 6.27 -20.43 -2.71
CA ALA A 88 5.87 -20.31 -1.31
C ALA A 88 5.61 -21.71 -0.70
N GLU A 89 4.92 -22.58 -1.43
CA GLU A 89 4.65 -23.97 -1.00
C GLU A 89 5.95 -24.75 -0.78
N LYS A 90 6.92 -24.63 -1.68
CA LYS A 90 8.22 -25.29 -1.56
C LYS A 90 8.94 -24.86 -0.28
N THR A 91 8.97 -23.57 0.02
CA THR A 91 9.59 -23.03 1.24
C THR A 91 8.85 -23.51 2.49
N ALA A 92 7.53 -23.42 2.49
CA ALA A 92 6.69 -23.86 3.61
C ALA A 92 6.83 -25.38 3.86
N ALA A 93 6.86 -26.18 2.81
CA ALA A 93 7.03 -27.63 2.90
C ALA A 93 8.37 -28.00 3.53
N ALA A 94 9.46 -27.34 3.12
CA ALA A 94 10.78 -27.56 3.70
C ALA A 94 10.83 -27.22 5.20
N THR A 95 10.24 -26.09 5.58
CA THR A 95 10.15 -25.68 6.99
C THR A 95 9.31 -26.66 7.80
N LEU A 96 8.16 -27.08 7.27
CA LEU A 96 7.28 -28.04 7.93
C LEU A 96 7.95 -29.40 8.10
N ALA A 97 8.71 -29.87 7.11
CA ALA A 97 9.49 -31.10 7.21
C ALA A 97 10.49 -31.03 8.36
N ASN A 98 11.20 -29.92 8.51
CA ASN A 98 12.13 -29.70 9.60
C ASN A 98 11.44 -29.68 10.97
N VAL A 99 10.27 -29.06 11.06
CA VAL A 99 9.46 -29.02 12.28
C VAL A 99 9.01 -30.44 12.67
N ARG A 100 8.47 -31.21 11.73
CA ARG A 100 8.03 -32.58 11.95
C ARG A 100 9.20 -33.48 12.42
N LYS A 101 10.35 -33.31 11.81
CA LYS A 101 11.57 -34.04 12.21
C LYS A 101 11.99 -33.67 13.63
N ALA A 102 12.03 -32.39 13.97
CA ALA A 102 12.39 -31.92 15.31
C ALA A 102 11.40 -32.39 16.38
N MET A 103 10.12 -32.46 16.05
CA MET A 103 9.07 -32.99 16.94
C MET A 103 8.96 -34.51 16.95
N ARG A 104 9.73 -35.21 16.13
CA ARG A 104 9.69 -36.65 15.96
C ARG A 104 8.33 -37.19 15.53
N ILE A 105 7.64 -36.48 14.67
CA ILE A 105 6.34 -36.86 14.08
C ILE A 105 6.44 -37.10 12.58
N ASP A 106 7.63 -37.34 12.07
CA ASP A 106 7.90 -37.65 10.66
C ASP A 106 7.93 -39.17 10.41
N TYR A 107 6.92 -39.87 10.94
CA TYR A 107 6.85 -41.34 10.94
C TYR A 107 7.01 -41.98 9.57
N PHE A 108 6.44 -41.36 8.55
CA PHE A 108 6.44 -41.91 7.20
C PHE A 108 7.77 -41.75 6.45
N ALA A 109 8.67 -40.94 6.98
CA ALA A 109 10.05 -40.88 6.50
C ALA A 109 10.92 -42.02 6.96
N ASP A 110 10.51 -42.79 7.99
CA ASP A 110 11.24 -43.92 8.52
C ASP A 110 10.85 -45.22 7.79
N ASN A 111 11.76 -45.72 6.96
CA ASN A 111 11.57 -47.00 6.23
C ASN A 111 11.51 -48.22 7.14
N ASN A 112 11.87 -48.08 8.39
CA ASN A 112 11.91 -49.19 9.37
C ASN A 112 10.66 -49.21 10.28
N LEU A 113 9.71 -48.30 10.11
CA LEU A 113 8.58 -48.15 10.99
C LEU A 113 7.74 -49.44 11.17
N LEU A 114 7.62 -50.24 10.12
CA LEU A 114 6.84 -51.47 10.10
C LEU A 114 7.69 -52.77 10.18
N LYS A 115 8.96 -52.63 10.48
CA LYS A 115 9.85 -53.82 10.62
C LYS A 115 9.92 -54.30 12.03
#